data_22bb17cd9dbf48010f16adad2f7ed56b
#
_entry.id   22bb17cd9dbf48010f16adad2f7ed56b
#
_cell.length_a   1.000
_cell.length_b   1.000
_cell.length_c   1.000
_cell.angle_alpha   90.00
_cell.angle_beta   90.00
_cell.angle_gamma   90.00
#
_symmetry.space_group_name_H-M   'P 1'
#
loop_
_entity.id
_entity.type
_entity.pdbx_description
1 polymer ?
#
loop_
_entity_poly.entity_id
_entity_poly.type
_entity_poly.pdbx_seq_one_letter_code
_entity_poly.pdbx_strand_id
1 'polypeptide(L)'
;MIREKAIFDEWPEKYDQWFTTPIGSLVRKYESELILNFLNPAPGEIILDAGCGTGVFTRDIIFSGSQVIGLDISFPMLRRAREKSGGVRFHPVWGDISTLPFREESFDKVVSITALEFIAEAKSAVAELFRVARRGGVVVVATLNSRSPWATRRREEARKGHSIFSKAILRSPDDLLSLSPAHGVVRTAIHFDKEDSPEKAVEVEREGQTMGWMTGAFAAVRWLKPQE
;
A
#
# COMPACT_ATOMS: atom_id res chain seq x y z
N MET A 1 2.72 -12.36 -27.69
CA MET A 1 1.44 -12.02 -27.02
C MET A 1 1.44 -10.52 -26.77
N ILE A 2 0.44 -9.80 -27.27
CA ILE A 2 0.26 -8.38 -26.96
C ILE A 2 -0.27 -8.33 -25.53
N ARG A 3 0.50 -7.73 -24.62
CA ARG A 3 0.13 -7.57 -23.21
C ARG A 3 -1.10 -6.65 -23.13
N GLU A 4 -2.12 -7.05 -22.39
CA GLU A 4 -3.20 -6.13 -21.98
C GLU A 4 -2.60 -5.02 -21.14
N LYS A 5 -3.02 -3.77 -21.40
CA LYS A 5 -2.51 -2.58 -20.72
C LYS A 5 -2.95 -2.58 -19.26
N ALA A 6 -1.99 -2.46 -18.34
CA ALA A 6 -2.30 -2.34 -16.93
C ALA A 6 -2.97 -0.99 -16.63
N ILE A 7 -3.85 -0.95 -15.63
CA ILE A 7 -4.64 0.24 -15.24
C ILE A 7 -3.75 1.47 -15.02
N PHE A 8 -2.54 1.25 -14.50
CA PHE A 8 -1.62 2.31 -14.10
C PHE A 8 -0.53 2.64 -15.12
N ASP A 9 -0.53 2.04 -16.33
CA ASP A 9 0.54 2.27 -17.32
C ASP A 9 0.67 3.73 -17.77
N GLU A 10 -0.39 4.54 -17.64
CA GLU A 10 -0.40 5.97 -18.00
C GLU A 10 -0.34 6.92 -16.77
N TRP A 11 -0.07 6.39 -15.58
CA TRP A 11 -0.22 7.13 -14.35
C TRP A 11 1.06 7.53 -13.60
N PRO A 12 2.27 7.08 -13.95
CA PRO A 12 3.44 7.28 -13.09
C PRO A 12 3.67 8.72 -12.66
N GLU A 13 3.63 9.68 -13.61
CA GLU A 13 3.87 11.09 -13.35
C GLU A 13 2.74 11.73 -12.53
N LYS A 14 1.49 11.44 -12.89
CA LYS A 14 0.29 11.96 -12.19
C LYS A 14 0.24 11.46 -10.75
N TYR A 15 0.61 10.19 -10.54
CA TYR A 15 0.67 9.58 -9.23
C TYR A 15 1.71 10.26 -8.34
N ASP A 16 2.91 10.49 -8.85
CA ASP A 16 3.97 11.19 -8.13
C ASP A 16 3.59 12.65 -7.84
N GLN A 17 3.02 13.36 -8.82
CA GLN A 17 2.60 14.77 -8.68
C GLN A 17 1.56 14.97 -7.58
N TRP A 18 0.66 14.01 -7.36
CA TRP A 18 -0.29 14.08 -6.26
C TRP A 18 0.41 14.30 -4.91
N PHE A 19 1.46 13.57 -4.63
CA PHE A 19 2.20 13.65 -3.37
C PHE A 19 3.08 14.92 -3.23
N THR A 20 3.18 15.76 -4.25
CA THR A 20 3.86 17.06 -4.16
C THR A 20 2.93 18.20 -3.76
N THR A 21 1.61 17.98 -3.76
CA THR A 21 0.64 18.97 -3.27
C THR A 21 0.70 19.09 -1.74
N PRO A 22 0.30 20.22 -1.12
CA PRO A 22 0.34 20.38 0.34
C PRO A 22 -0.39 19.25 1.09
N ILE A 23 -1.63 18.94 0.70
CA ILE A 23 -2.39 17.84 1.30
C ILE A 23 -1.83 16.47 0.89
N GLY A 24 -1.42 16.28 -0.35
CA GLY A 24 -0.80 15.02 -0.80
C GLY A 24 0.49 14.70 -0.06
N SER A 25 1.29 15.70 0.31
CA SER A 25 2.51 15.50 1.11
C SER A 25 2.19 15.04 2.53
N LEU A 26 1.13 15.56 3.15
CA LEU A 26 0.65 15.09 4.46
C LEU A 26 0.08 13.66 4.36
N VAL A 27 -0.69 13.37 3.30
CA VAL A 27 -1.16 12.00 3.02
C VAL A 27 0.02 11.05 2.96
N ARG A 28 1.02 11.34 2.11
CA ARG A 28 2.23 10.51 2.00
C ARG A 28 2.94 10.32 3.34
N LYS A 29 3.07 11.40 4.13
CA LYS A 29 3.71 11.36 5.45
C LYS A 29 3.01 10.36 6.37
N TYR A 30 1.71 10.52 6.57
CA TYR A 30 0.98 9.70 7.54
C TYR A 30 0.74 8.26 7.06
N GLU A 31 0.59 8.03 5.77
CA GLU A 31 0.58 6.69 5.20
C GLU A 31 1.92 5.99 5.44
N SER A 32 3.05 6.68 5.15
CA SER A 32 4.38 6.14 5.37
C SER A 32 4.66 5.86 6.85
N GLU A 33 4.29 6.77 7.76
CA GLU A 33 4.44 6.59 9.20
C GLU A 33 3.68 5.34 9.69
N LEU A 34 2.42 5.14 9.27
CA LEU A 34 1.65 3.96 9.64
C LEU A 34 2.27 2.67 9.09
N ILE A 35 2.68 2.67 7.81
CA ILE A 35 3.32 1.52 7.19
C ILE A 35 4.64 1.17 7.89
N LEU A 36 5.51 2.14 8.14
CA LEU A 36 6.79 1.89 8.80
C LEU A 36 6.60 1.39 10.23
N ASN A 37 5.63 1.93 10.97
CA ASN A 37 5.28 1.44 12.30
C ASN A 37 4.80 -0.02 12.29
N PHE A 38 4.03 -0.44 11.30
CA PHE A 38 3.52 -1.79 11.19
C PHE A 38 4.56 -2.76 10.63
N LEU A 39 5.29 -2.36 9.62
CA LEU A 39 6.32 -3.17 8.98
C LEU A 39 7.57 -3.30 9.87
N ASN A 40 7.93 -2.22 10.57
CA ASN A 40 9.13 -2.11 11.41
C ASN A 40 10.38 -2.68 10.71
N PRO A 41 10.76 -2.14 9.54
CA PRO A 41 11.85 -2.69 8.75
C PRO A 41 13.19 -2.50 9.45
N ALA A 42 14.11 -3.48 9.31
CA ALA A 42 15.44 -3.46 9.93
C ALA A 42 16.57 -3.65 8.90
N PRO A 43 17.77 -3.14 9.18
CA PRO A 43 18.90 -3.31 8.28
C PRO A 43 19.20 -4.77 7.97
N GLY A 44 19.44 -5.08 6.69
CA GLY A 44 19.76 -6.42 6.21
C GLY A 44 18.56 -7.31 5.93
N GLU A 45 17.33 -6.92 6.29
CA GLU A 45 16.13 -7.66 5.93
C GLU A 45 15.85 -7.60 4.42
N ILE A 46 15.26 -8.67 3.89
CA ILE A 46 14.77 -8.77 2.52
C ILE A 46 13.25 -8.61 2.57
N ILE A 47 12.75 -7.52 2.00
CA ILE A 47 11.33 -7.14 2.07
C ILE A 47 10.74 -7.14 0.67
N LEU A 48 9.57 -7.79 0.51
CA LEU A 48 8.76 -7.68 -0.70
C LEU A 48 7.79 -6.49 -0.58
N ASP A 49 7.84 -5.58 -1.54
CA ASP A 49 6.82 -4.54 -1.77
C ASP A 49 5.98 -4.97 -2.98
N ALA A 50 4.82 -5.58 -2.72
CA ALA A 50 3.94 -6.15 -3.72
C ALA A 50 2.92 -5.11 -4.21
N GLY A 51 3.05 -4.68 -5.46
CA GLY A 51 2.36 -3.53 -6.04
C GLY A 51 3.08 -2.22 -5.70
N CYS A 52 4.41 -2.19 -5.84
CA CYS A 52 5.24 -1.08 -5.39
C CYS A 52 5.01 0.24 -6.16
N GLY A 53 4.30 0.20 -7.30
CA GLY A 53 4.02 1.37 -8.12
C GLY A 53 5.29 2.10 -8.52
N THR A 54 5.31 3.42 -8.34
CA THR A 54 6.47 4.28 -8.61
C THR A 54 7.51 4.30 -7.47
N GLY A 55 7.35 3.45 -6.45
CA GLY A 55 8.27 3.34 -5.33
C GLY A 55 8.20 4.49 -4.31
N VAL A 56 7.07 5.20 -4.23
CA VAL A 56 6.88 6.33 -3.28
C VAL A 56 7.11 5.89 -1.84
N PHE A 57 6.59 4.74 -1.43
CA PHE A 57 6.74 4.18 -0.09
C PHE A 57 7.95 3.26 0.02
N THR A 58 8.29 2.56 -1.05
CA THR A 58 9.48 1.69 -1.16
C THR A 58 10.75 2.39 -0.69
N ARG A 59 10.90 3.66 -1.04
CA ARG A 59 12.07 4.47 -0.68
C ARG A 59 12.25 4.59 0.83
N ASP A 60 11.18 4.77 1.58
CA ASP A 60 11.23 4.89 3.04
C ASP A 60 11.65 3.56 3.69
N ILE A 61 11.23 2.42 3.11
CA ILE A 61 11.65 1.09 3.53
C ILE A 61 13.15 0.89 3.25
N ILE A 62 13.65 1.31 2.09
CA ILE A 62 15.07 1.24 1.74
C ILE A 62 15.93 2.05 2.73
N PHE A 63 15.44 3.20 3.20
CA PHE A 63 16.17 4.04 4.16
C PHE A 63 16.36 3.36 5.52
N SER A 64 15.59 2.34 5.88
CA SER A 64 15.84 1.52 7.07
C SER A 64 17.08 0.64 6.96
N GLY A 65 17.67 0.51 5.77
CA GLY A 65 18.79 -0.37 5.50
C GLY A 65 18.39 -1.75 4.95
N SER A 66 17.10 -1.98 4.71
CA SER A 66 16.59 -3.21 4.12
C SER A 66 16.88 -3.29 2.62
N GLN A 67 16.91 -4.52 2.08
CA GLN A 67 16.82 -4.76 0.64
C GLN A 67 15.35 -4.91 0.25
N VAL A 68 14.91 -4.25 -0.81
CA VAL A 68 13.53 -4.31 -1.25
C VAL A 68 13.42 -4.91 -2.65
N ILE A 69 12.64 -5.97 -2.76
CA ILE A 69 12.14 -6.48 -4.03
C ILE A 69 10.81 -5.80 -4.28
N GLY A 70 10.73 -4.94 -5.31
CA GLY A 70 9.49 -4.25 -5.69
C GLY A 70 8.83 -4.96 -6.85
N LEU A 71 7.64 -5.52 -6.63
CA LEU A 71 6.88 -6.16 -7.70
C LEU A 71 5.72 -5.27 -8.13
N ASP A 72 5.53 -5.12 -9.44
CA ASP A 72 4.35 -4.44 -10.00
C ASP A 72 3.98 -5.04 -11.37
N ILE A 73 2.70 -4.98 -11.71
CA ILE A 73 2.21 -5.44 -13.01
C ILE A 73 2.43 -4.38 -14.11
N SER A 74 2.61 -3.11 -13.75
CA SER A 74 2.88 -2.00 -14.64
C SER A 74 4.37 -1.79 -14.84
N PHE A 75 4.86 -2.05 -16.04
CA PHE A 75 6.28 -1.81 -16.38
C PHE A 75 6.67 -0.31 -16.30
N PRO A 76 5.83 0.66 -16.74
CA PRO A 76 6.12 2.08 -16.55
C PRO A 76 6.26 2.49 -15.08
N MET A 77 5.45 1.92 -14.17
CA MET A 77 5.59 2.12 -12.72
C MET A 77 6.94 1.62 -12.21
N LEU A 78 7.32 0.38 -12.54
CA LEU A 78 8.60 -0.22 -12.13
C LEU A 78 9.81 0.58 -12.64
N ARG A 79 9.76 1.05 -13.89
CA ARG A 79 10.80 1.91 -14.44
C ARG A 79 10.97 3.18 -13.59
N ARG A 80 9.87 3.83 -13.24
CA ARG A 80 9.88 5.02 -12.40
C ARG A 80 10.39 4.72 -10.98
N ALA A 81 10.00 3.59 -10.39
CA ALA A 81 10.51 3.15 -9.10
C ALA A 81 12.03 2.96 -9.11
N ARG A 82 12.57 2.33 -10.16
CA ARG A 82 14.00 2.12 -10.34
C ARG A 82 14.77 3.44 -10.44
N GLU A 83 14.27 4.38 -11.22
CA GLU A 83 14.87 5.72 -11.36
C GLU A 83 14.95 6.44 -10.00
N LYS A 84 13.90 6.38 -9.18
CA LYS A 84 13.82 7.06 -7.89
C LYS A 84 14.64 6.39 -6.78
N SER A 85 14.82 5.08 -6.83
CA SER A 85 15.54 4.33 -5.80
C SER A 85 17.07 4.39 -5.94
N GLY A 86 17.61 4.91 -7.05
CA GLY A 86 19.04 4.97 -7.31
C GLY A 86 19.71 3.60 -7.51
N GLY A 87 18.93 2.52 -7.62
CA GLY A 87 19.40 1.17 -7.93
C GLY A 87 20.11 0.43 -6.80
N VAL A 88 20.39 1.08 -5.68
CA VAL A 88 21.00 0.44 -4.51
C VAL A 88 19.89 -0.11 -3.62
N ARG A 89 19.94 -1.40 -3.30
CA ARG A 89 18.95 -2.10 -2.45
C ARG A 89 17.51 -2.17 -2.99
N PHE A 90 17.27 -1.85 -4.26
CA PHE A 90 15.98 -2.00 -4.91
C PHE A 90 16.09 -2.89 -6.14
N HIS A 91 15.27 -3.94 -6.18
CA HIS A 91 15.25 -4.93 -7.25
C HIS A 91 13.84 -5.00 -7.84
N PRO A 92 13.57 -4.36 -9.00
CA PRO A 92 12.26 -4.39 -9.61
C PRO A 92 11.99 -5.75 -10.26
N VAL A 93 10.80 -6.29 -10.03
CA VAL A 93 10.30 -7.53 -10.64
C VAL A 93 8.94 -7.24 -11.27
N TRP A 94 8.81 -7.56 -12.54
CA TRP A 94 7.53 -7.49 -13.22
C TRP A 94 6.71 -8.73 -12.93
N GLY A 95 5.49 -8.57 -12.39
CA GLY A 95 4.65 -9.69 -12.00
C GLY A 95 3.30 -9.27 -11.46
N ASP A 96 2.46 -10.27 -11.19
CA ASP A 96 1.12 -10.13 -10.63
C ASP A 96 1.13 -10.58 -9.16
N ILE A 97 0.51 -9.78 -8.28
CA ILE A 97 0.37 -10.12 -6.85
C ILE A 97 -0.44 -11.40 -6.65
N SER A 98 -1.38 -11.69 -7.55
CA SER A 98 -2.23 -12.87 -7.49
C SER A 98 -1.47 -14.18 -7.73
N THR A 99 -0.26 -14.11 -8.31
CA THR A 99 0.61 -15.24 -8.63
C THR A 99 2.07 -14.83 -8.52
N LEU A 100 2.55 -14.71 -7.28
CA LEU A 100 3.89 -14.20 -7.00
C LEU A 100 4.97 -15.16 -7.52
N PRO A 101 5.94 -14.68 -8.35
CA PRO A 101 6.98 -15.52 -8.95
C PRO A 101 8.14 -15.84 -7.98
N PHE A 102 7.81 -16.02 -6.70
CA PHE A 102 8.78 -16.28 -5.65
C PHE A 102 8.48 -17.61 -4.96
N ARG A 103 9.52 -18.23 -4.42
CA ARG A 103 9.37 -19.41 -3.57
C ARG A 103 8.69 -19.02 -2.26
N GLU A 104 8.08 -19.99 -1.60
CA GLU A 104 7.59 -19.80 -0.24
C GLU A 104 8.73 -19.41 0.72
N GLU A 105 8.38 -18.64 1.74
CA GLU A 105 9.30 -18.24 2.82
C GLU A 105 10.56 -17.49 2.35
N SER A 106 10.45 -16.72 1.24
CA SER A 106 11.59 -15.99 0.65
C SER A 106 11.85 -14.63 1.27
N PHE A 107 10.91 -14.06 2.02
CA PHE A 107 11.00 -12.69 2.53
C PHE A 107 10.85 -12.62 4.05
N ASP A 108 11.66 -11.77 4.68
CA ASP A 108 11.52 -11.46 6.10
C ASP A 108 10.19 -10.79 6.41
N LYS A 109 9.79 -9.88 5.55
CA LYS A 109 8.53 -9.13 5.64
C LYS A 109 7.96 -8.90 4.25
N VAL A 110 6.64 -8.74 4.20
CA VAL A 110 5.91 -8.47 2.95
C VAL A 110 4.96 -7.31 3.19
N VAL A 111 4.93 -6.37 2.26
CA VAL A 111 4.00 -5.23 2.29
C VAL A 111 3.29 -5.09 0.95
N SER A 112 2.03 -4.67 0.99
CA SER A 112 1.27 -4.24 -0.19
C SER A 112 0.47 -2.99 0.16
N ILE A 113 0.70 -1.90 -0.58
CA ILE A 113 0.17 -0.57 -0.28
C ILE A 113 -0.66 -0.08 -1.45
N THR A 114 -1.95 0.17 -1.24
CA THR A 114 -2.92 0.68 -2.23
C THR A 114 -2.90 -0.05 -3.57
N ALA A 115 -2.71 -1.36 -3.53
CA ALA A 115 -2.73 -2.24 -4.70
C ALA A 115 -3.93 -3.22 -4.68
N LEU A 116 -4.31 -3.72 -3.48
CA LEU A 116 -5.38 -4.70 -3.35
C LEU A 116 -6.77 -4.16 -3.73
N GLU A 117 -6.95 -2.85 -3.83
CA GLU A 117 -8.17 -2.23 -4.34
C GLU A 117 -8.50 -2.66 -5.77
N PHE A 118 -7.48 -3.01 -6.54
CA PHE A 118 -7.60 -3.35 -7.96
C PHE A 118 -7.58 -4.87 -8.21
N ILE A 119 -7.64 -5.67 -7.13
CA ILE A 119 -7.63 -7.13 -7.16
C ILE A 119 -8.98 -7.66 -6.67
N ALA A 120 -9.70 -8.34 -7.56
CA ALA A 120 -11.02 -8.91 -7.24
C ALA A 120 -10.89 -10.01 -6.15
N GLU A 121 -9.97 -10.96 -6.35
CA GLU A 121 -9.73 -12.09 -5.47
C GLU A 121 -8.69 -11.75 -4.37
N ALA A 122 -8.98 -10.72 -3.56
CA ALA A 122 -8.03 -10.21 -2.56
C ALA A 122 -7.60 -11.28 -1.53
N LYS A 123 -8.48 -12.23 -1.18
CA LYS A 123 -8.11 -13.33 -0.27
C LYS A 123 -7.00 -14.19 -0.85
N SER A 124 -7.09 -14.53 -2.14
CA SER A 124 -6.06 -15.31 -2.83
C SER A 124 -4.75 -14.53 -2.92
N ALA A 125 -4.82 -13.23 -3.22
CA ALA A 125 -3.64 -12.37 -3.23
C ALA A 125 -2.98 -12.30 -1.84
N VAL A 126 -3.75 -12.13 -0.78
CA VAL A 126 -3.22 -12.14 0.60
C VAL A 126 -2.61 -13.50 0.96
N ALA A 127 -3.21 -14.61 0.52
CA ALA A 127 -2.62 -15.94 0.71
C ALA A 127 -1.24 -16.06 0.04
N GLU A 128 -1.05 -15.48 -1.15
CA GLU A 128 0.25 -15.41 -1.82
C GLU A 128 1.27 -14.56 -1.03
N LEU A 129 0.85 -13.41 -0.47
CA LEU A 129 1.70 -12.61 0.42
C LEU A 129 2.16 -13.42 1.64
N PHE A 130 1.24 -14.17 2.25
CA PHE A 130 1.58 -15.08 3.36
C PHE A 130 2.49 -16.22 2.93
N ARG A 131 2.26 -16.80 1.75
CA ARG A 131 3.08 -17.92 1.23
C ARG A 131 4.55 -17.50 1.14
N VAL A 132 4.82 -16.33 0.58
CA VAL A 132 6.19 -15.87 0.34
C VAL A 132 6.86 -15.25 1.56
N ALA A 133 6.12 -14.81 2.57
CA ALA A 133 6.67 -14.38 3.85
C ALA A 133 7.24 -15.59 4.61
N ARG A 134 8.37 -15.45 5.29
CA ARG A 134 8.91 -16.50 6.18
C ARG A 134 7.98 -16.75 7.37
N ARG A 135 8.13 -17.88 8.04
CA ARG A 135 7.47 -18.16 9.33
C ARG A 135 7.88 -17.13 10.37
N GLY A 136 6.94 -16.64 11.17
CA GLY A 136 7.15 -15.52 12.09
C GLY A 136 7.39 -14.17 11.43
N GLY A 137 7.34 -14.11 10.08
CA GLY A 137 7.47 -12.87 9.32
C GLY A 137 6.22 -11.99 9.43
N VAL A 138 6.38 -10.72 9.08
CA VAL A 138 5.32 -9.72 9.10
C VAL A 138 4.72 -9.58 7.71
N VAL A 139 3.38 -9.59 7.63
CA VAL A 139 2.63 -9.23 6.42
C VAL A 139 1.83 -7.97 6.73
N VAL A 140 2.03 -6.92 5.95
CA VAL A 140 1.29 -5.65 6.04
C VAL A 140 0.53 -5.42 4.75
N VAL A 141 -0.76 -5.14 4.86
CA VAL A 141 -1.59 -4.72 3.73
C VAL A 141 -2.27 -3.41 4.09
N ALA A 142 -2.20 -2.47 3.19
CA ALA A 142 -2.87 -1.18 3.35
C ALA A 142 -3.70 -0.82 2.12
N THR A 143 -4.90 -0.31 2.37
CA THR A 143 -5.88 0.00 1.33
C THR A 143 -6.63 1.30 1.63
N LEU A 144 -7.33 1.80 0.62
CA LEU A 144 -8.26 2.90 0.79
C LEU A 144 -9.49 2.42 1.58
N ASN A 145 -9.80 3.13 2.68
CA ASN A 145 -10.86 2.75 3.60
C ASN A 145 -12.25 3.13 3.08
N SER A 146 -13.14 2.15 2.97
CA SER A 146 -14.53 2.36 2.50
C SER A 146 -15.41 3.17 3.46
N ARG A 147 -15.01 3.28 4.75
CA ARG A 147 -15.73 4.02 5.81
C ARG A 147 -15.33 5.50 5.89
N SER A 148 -14.33 5.91 5.12
CA SER A 148 -13.84 7.29 5.18
C SER A 148 -14.72 8.27 4.40
N PRO A 149 -14.74 9.57 4.80
CA PRO A 149 -15.35 10.62 3.99
C PRO A 149 -14.77 10.65 2.55
N TRP A 150 -13.48 10.40 2.39
CA TRP A 150 -12.82 10.33 1.09
C TRP A 150 -13.39 9.22 0.19
N ALA A 151 -13.88 8.11 0.77
CA ALA A 151 -14.49 7.03 -0.01
C ALA A 151 -15.78 7.47 -0.70
N THR A 152 -16.58 8.31 -0.05
CA THR A 152 -17.80 8.88 -0.65
C THR A 152 -17.45 9.68 -1.90
N ARG A 153 -16.46 10.58 -1.79
CA ARG A 153 -15.96 11.37 -2.91
C ARG A 153 -15.43 10.50 -4.05
N ARG A 154 -14.61 9.48 -3.74
CA ARG A 154 -14.07 8.55 -4.76
C ARG A 154 -15.19 7.81 -5.51
N ARG A 155 -16.27 7.42 -4.81
CA ARG A 155 -17.45 6.80 -5.43
C ARG A 155 -18.19 7.78 -6.35
N GLU A 156 -18.29 9.05 -5.99
CA GLU A 156 -18.89 10.09 -6.83
C GLU A 156 -18.04 10.34 -8.08
N GLU A 157 -16.72 10.44 -7.95
CA GLU A 157 -15.79 10.57 -9.08
C GLU A 157 -15.87 9.34 -10.01
N ALA A 158 -15.96 8.14 -9.43
CA ALA A 158 -16.13 6.90 -10.20
C ALA A 158 -17.42 6.88 -11.03
N ARG A 159 -18.54 7.40 -10.48
CA ARG A 159 -19.82 7.51 -11.21
C ARG A 159 -19.76 8.47 -12.40
N LYS A 160 -18.87 9.45 -12.38
CA LYS A 160 -18.65 10.39 -13.49
C LYS A 160 -17.82 9.79 -14.64
N GLY A 161 -17.32 8.55 -14.49
CA GLY A 161 -16.76 7.74 -15.58
C GLY A 161 -15.31 8.02 -15.97
N HIS A 162 -14.60 8.93 -15.29
CA HIS A 162 -13.24 9.34 -15.68
C HIS A 162 -12.16 9.05 -14.59
N SER A 163 -12.48 8.19 -13.62
CA SER A 163 -11.59 7.91 -12.49
C SER A 163 -11.11 6.47 -12.48
N ILE A 164 -9.83 6.25 -12.12
CA ILE A 164 -9.29 4.90 -11.82
C ILE A 164 -10.10 4.21 -10.72
N PHE A 165 -10.73 5.00 -9.84
CA PHE A 165 -11.56 4.49 -8.75
C PHE A 165 -12.83 3.78 -9.22
N SER A 166 -13.23 3.90 -10.51
CA SER A 166 -14.32 3.10 -11.09
C SER A 166 -14.05 1.59 -11.04
N LYS A 167 -12.77 1.20 -10.98
CA LYS A 167 -12.32 -0.20 -10.88
C LYS A 167 -11.87 -0.57 -9.47
N ALA A 168 -11.89 0.36 -8.51
CA ALA A 168 -11.42 0.11 -7.16
C ALA A 168 -12.48 -0.52 -6.27
N ILE A 169 -12.11 -1.58 -5.58
CA ILE A 169 -12.90 -2.25 -4.54
C ILE A 169 -12.43 -1.73 -3.19
N LEU A 170 -13.14 -0.73 -2.64
CA LEU A 170 -12.82 -0.18 -1.34
C LEU A 170 -13.27 -1.12 -0.23
N ARG A 171 -12.39 -1.39 0.73
CA ARG A 171 -12.64 -2.31 1.86
C ARG A 171 -12.66 -1.54 3.18
N SER A 172 -13.51 -1.97 4.11
CA SER A 172 -13.48 -1.47 5.48
C SER A 172 -12.31 -2.10 6.26
N PRO A 173 -11.93 -1.53 7.42
CA PRO A 173 -10.96 -2.16 8.31
C PRO A 173 -11.31 -3.61 8.67
N ASP A 174 -12.59 -3.92 8.88
CA ASP A 174 -13.04 -5.28 9.21
C ASP A 174 -12.95 -6.21 7.99
N ASP A 175 -13.32 -5.72 6.79
CA ASP A 175 -13.14 -6.48 5.54
C ASP A 175 -11.66 -6.81 5.35
N LEU A 176 -10.78 -5.84 5.62
CA LEU A 176 -9.34 -6.00 5.49
C LEU A 176 -8.80 -7.06 6.46
N LEU A 177 -9.19 -7.00 7.73
CA LEU A 177 -8.85 -8.02 8.74
C LEU A 177 -9.30 -9.42 8.32
N SER A 178 -10.49 -9.54 7.71
CA SER A 178 -11.08 -10.81 7.29
C SER A 178 -10.37 -11.48 6.10
N LEU A 179 -9.42 -10.82 5.46
CA LEU A 179 -8.66 -11.39 4.33
C LEU A 179 -7.73 -12.53 4.75
N SER A 180 -7.37 -12.61 6.04
CA SER A 180 -6.56 -13.70 6.59
C SER A 180 -7.16 -14.19 7.91
N PRO A 181 -7.12 -15.51 8.21
CA PRO A 181 -7.47 -16.03 9.52
C PRO A 181 -6.41 -15.75 10.60
N ALA A 182 -5.22 -15.29 10.23
CA ALA A 182 -4.18 -14.94 11.19
C ALA A 182 -4.63 -13.76 12.06
N HIS A 183 -4.18 -13.76 13.33
CA HIS A 183 -4.45 -12.64 14.22
C HIS A 183 -3.77 -11.37 13.69
N GLY A 184 -4.58 -10.35 13.41
CA GLY A 184 -4.13 -9.07 12.85
C GLY A 184 -4.48 -7.88 13.72
N VAL A 185 -3.71 -6.82 13.56
CA VAL A 185 -3.99 -5.49 14.15
C VAL A 185 -4.25 -4.54 13.01
N VAL A 186 -5.35 -3.79 13.08
CA VAL A 186 -5.71 -2.77 12.09
C VAL A 186 -5.66 -1.38 12.70
N ARG A 187 -5.22 -0.41 11.91
CA ARG A 187 -5.27 1.02 12.21
C ARG A 187 -5.59 1.82 10.97
N THR A 188 -6.03 3.04 11.17
CA THR A 188 -6.30 3.99 10.08
C THR A 188 -5.48 5.25 10.24
N ALA A 189 -5.28 5.95 9.12
CA ALA A 189 -4.65 7.25 9.03
C ALA A 189 -5.42 8.10 8.01
N ILE A 190 -5.07 9.38 7.89
CA ILE A 190 -5.73 10.36 7.03
C ILE A 190 -7.16 10.62 7.51
N HIS A 191 -7.26 11.17 8.72
CA HIS A 191 -8.55 11.49 9.37
C HIS A 191 -9.12 12.85 8.92
N PHE A 192 -8.31 13.66 8.27
CA PHE A 192 -8.66 14.98 7.74
C PHE A 192 -9.30 14.92 6.35
N ASP A 193 -9.96 15.99 5.94
CA ASP A 193 -10.54 16.13 4.62
C ASP A 193 -9.54 16.69 3.59
N LYS A 194 -9.79 16.40 2.31
CA LYS A 194 -8.94 16.86 1.20
C LYS A 194 -8.92 18.39 1.06
N GLU A 195 -9.97 19.05 1.51
CA GLU A 195 -10.17 20.51 1.48
C GLU A 195 -9.68 21.20 2.76
N ASP A 196 -9.23 20.46 3.78
CA ASP A 196 -8.69 21.09 4.98
C ASP A 196 -7.37 21.83 4.67
N SER A 197 -7.12 22.91 5.41
CA SER A 197 -5.79 23.53 5.38
C SER A 197 -4.75 22.57 5.96
N PRO A 198 -3.48 22.66 5.57
CA PRO A 198 -2.44 21.80 6.13
C PRO A 198 -2.38 21.82 7.66
N GLU A 199 -2.59 22.99 8.29
CA GLU A 199 -2.57 23.14 9.75
C GLU A 199 -3.73 22.37 10.39
N LYS A 200 -4.95 22.52 9.87
CA LYS A 200 -6.13 21.80 10.33
C LYS A 200 -5.98 20.30 10.09
N ALA A 201 -5.45 19.89 8.95
CA ALA A 201 -5.20 18.47 8.64
C ALA A 201 -4.28 17.80 9.68
N VAL A 202 -3.22 18.49 10.12
CA VAL A 202 -2.31 17.99 11.15
C VAL A 202 -3.02 17.86 12.51
N GLU A 203 -3.88 18.81 12.87
CA GLU A 203 -4.64 18.78 14.13
C GLU A 203 -5.64 17.61 14.14
N VAL A 204 -6.45 17.47 13.08
CA VAL A 204 -7.46 16.41 12.95
C VAL A 204 -6.80 15.04 12.91
N GLU A 205 -5.67 14.89 12.21
CA GLU A 205 -4.93 13.62 12.17
C GLU A 205 -4.45 13.22 13.57
N ARG A 206 -3.86 14.16 14.33
CA ARG A 206 -3.42 13.90 15.70
C ARG A 206 -4.57 13.48 16.61
N GLU A 207 -5.72 14.13 16.49
CA GLU A 207 -6.92 13.76 17.25
C GLU A 207 -7.40 12.36 16.87
N GLY A 208 -7.54 12.07 15.56
CA GLY A 208 -7.98 10.77 15.06
C GLY A 208 -7.08 9.62 15.50
N GLN A 209 -5.77 9.83 15.47
CA GLN A 209 -4.80 8.84 15.95
C GLN A 209 -4.92 8.63 17.47
N THR A 210 -5.06 9.71 18.25
CA THR A 210 -5.20 9.65 19.72
C THR A 210 -6.46 8.93 20.15
N MET A 211 -7.57 9.21 19.46
CA MET A 211 -8.89 8.62 19.74
C MET A 211 -9.07 7.24 19.12
N GLY A 212 -8.14 6.79 18.27
CA GLY A 212 -8.22 5.51 17.59
C GLY A 212 -9.37 5.43 16.59
N TRP A 213 -9.69 6.51 15.89
CA TRP A 213 -10.76 6.52 14.89
C TRP A 213 -10.46 5.53 13.76
N MET A 214 -11.51 4.80 13.35
CA MET A 214 -11.43 3.80 12.28
C MET A 214 -12.00 4.30 10.95
N THR A 215 -12.12 5.62 10.82
CA THR A 215 -12.70 6.31 9.65
C THR A 215 -11.66 7.05 8.79
N GLY A 216 -10.39 6.97 9.13
CA GLY A 216 -9.31 7.54 8.32
C GLY A 216 -9.33 6.99 6.89
N ALA A 217 -8.91 7.79 5.90
CA ALA A 217 -9.01 7.44 4.48
C ALA A 217 -8.10 6.29 4.04
N PHE A 218 -7.12 5.94 4.85
CA PHE A 218 -6.17 4.86 4.66
C PHE A 218 -6.29 3.87 5.82
N ALA A 219 -6.45 2.59 5.54
CA ALA A 219 -6.51 1.52 6.52
C ALA A 219 -5.37 0.53 6.26
N ALA A 220 -4.61 0.23 7.29
CA ALA A 220 -3.57 -0.78 7.24
C ALA A 220 -3.83 -1.89 8.26
N VAL A 221 -3.51 -3.11 7.88
CA VAL A 221 -3.50 -4.26 8.77
C VAL A 221 -2.11 -4.89 8.80
N ARG A 222 -1.70 -5.30 9.98
CA ARG A 222 -0.47 -6.06 10.22
C ARG A 222 -0.82 -7.43 10.76
N TRP A 223 -0.33 -8.45 10.14
CA TRP A 223 -0.38 -9.83 10.63
C TRP A 223 1.03 -10.37 10.90
N LEU A 224 1.11 -11.34 11.80
CA LEU A 224 2.27 -12.21 11.95
C LEU A 224 1.95 -13.55 11.29
N LYS A 225 2.81 -14.01 10.39
CA LYS A 225 2.69 -15.38 9.87
C LYS A 225 2.98 -16.37 11.01
N PRO A 226 2.11 -17.37 11.27
CA PRO A 226 2.37 -18.40 12.27
C PRO A 226 3.75 -19.05 12.08
N GLN A 227 4.29 -19.58 13.19
CA GLN A 227 5.57 -20.29 13.16
C GLN A 227 5.43 -21.80 12.84
N GLU A 228 4.19 -22.30 12.92
CA GLU A 228 3.85 -23.69 12.60
C GLU A 228 2.86 -23.75 11.43
#